data_a6a8508ef8dec77241560f1407cc6f44
#
_entry.id   a6a8508ef8dec77241560f1407cc6f44
#
_cell.length_a   1.000
_cell.length_b   1.000
_cell.length_c   1.000
_cell.angle_alpha   90.00
_cell.angle_beta   90.00
_cell.angle_gamma   90.00
#
_symmetry.space_group_name_H-M   'P 1'
#
loop_
_entity.id
_entity.type
_entity.pdbx_description
1 polymer ?
#
loop_
_entity_poly.entity_id
_entity_poly.type
_entity_poly.pdbx_seq_one_letter_code
_entity_poly.pdbx_strand_id
1 'polypeptide(L)'
;MEKQENIIATYQQIIQETEQQLQKARKRIRYISLLRLILFVEAVASAIIFWSDGWLKLIVFTVIPIIAFIWLVQSHNRWFYWKDYLKKKIEINQQELRALQYDFSDFDNGKEYIDPSHLYTFDLDIFGEHSLFQYINRTSTPIGKQRLANWFNAHLEEKEAIEQRQEAIRELSSELEFRQQFRLLGLLYKGKPSDTSEIKEWVNSPSDYRKHAFLRILPTAVGIINLLCIGATILGFLPASISGIVFACFVVFSFIFSKGITKIQATYGEKLQILSTYADQILIIEKKEMHSPALQQLKAELTSQNQTASQSVHRLAKLMNALDQRGNLLMSTILNGLLFWELRQVMQIEKWKEAHSADLPRWIEAIGAIDAYCSLATFSYNHPDYIYPQITSQSFHLQAESLGHPLMDRNKCVRNGIDMEKRPFFIIITGANMAGKSTYLRTVGVNYLLACIGAPVWAAKMEIFPARLVTSLRTSDSLTDNESYFFAELKRLKLIIDKLKAGEDLFIILDEILKGTNSMDKQKGSFALIKQFMSMDANGIIATHDLLLGTLIDAFPQNIRNYCFEADITNNELTFSYQMRSGVAQNMNACFLMKKMGIAVIDG
;
A
#
# COMPACT_ATOMS: atom_id res chain seq x y z
N MET A 1 -15.91 21.00 11.43
CA MET A 1 -14.78 21.97 11.36
C MET A 1 -13.84 21.79 12.55
N GLU A 2 -14.27 21.93 13.80
CA GLU A 2 -13.42 21.81 15.00
C GLU A 2 -12.59 20.51 15.07
N LYS A 3 -13.18 19.34 14.75
CA LYS A 3 -12.42 18.07 14.74
C LYS A 3 -11.31 18.03 13.68
N GLN A 4 -11.52 18.64 12.53
CA GLN A 4 -10.53 18.69 11.46
C GLN A 4 -9.41 19.69 11.79
N GLU A 5 -9.73 20.81 12.40
CA GLU A 5 -8.74 21.78 12.90
C GLU A 5 -7.82 21.17 13.95
N ASN A 6 -8.37 20.31 14.84
CA ASN A 6 -7.58 19.57 15.82
C ASN A 6 -6.60 18.59 15.15
N ILE A 7 -6.98 17.93 14.05
CA ILE A 7 -6.09 17.04 13.29
C ILE A 7 -4.96 17.83 12.63
N ILE A 8 -5.28 18.98 12.02
CA ILE A 8 -4.28 19.88 11.43
C ILE A 8 -3.31 20.35 12.51
N ALA A 9 -3.80 20.79 13.66
CA ALA A 9 -2.97 21.22 14.79
C ALA A 9 -2.06 20.08 15.28
N THR A 10 -2.57 18.85 15.36
CA THR A 10 -1.78 17.66 15.75
C THR A 10 -0.61 17.42 14.78
N TYR A 11 -0.85 17.43 13.48
CA TYR A 11 0.22 17.26 12.49
C TYR A 11 1.25 18.40 12.54
N GLN A 12 0.80 19.65 12.71
CA GLN A 12 1.69 20.82 12.85
C GLN A 12 2.56 20.72 14.11
N GLN A 13 1.99 20.30 15.22
CA GLN A 13 2.74 20.08 16.47
C GLN A 13 3.81 19.00 16.29
N ILE A 14 3.45 17.85 15.68
CA ILE A 14 4.41 16.76 15.40
C ILE A 14 5.57 17.27 14.53
N ILE A 15 5.29 18.06 13.50
CA ILE A 15 6.32 18.66 12.64
C ILE A 15 7.24 19.54 13.47
N GLN A 16 6.71 20.48 14.25
CA GLN A 16 7.49 21.43 15.05
C GLN A 16 8.40 20.72 16.08
N GLU A 17 7.86 19.75 16.81
CA GLU A 17 8.63 18.94 17.76
C GLU A 17 9.75 18.13 17.07
N THR A 18 9.42 17.55 15.91
CA THR A 18 10.38 16.75 15.13
C THR A 18 11.49 17.63 14.52
N GLU A 19 11.18 18.85 14.09
CA GLU A 19 12.19 19.81 13.60
C GLU A 19 13.19 20.21 14.69
N GLN A 20 12.72 20.42 15.91
CA GLN A 20 13.59 20.69 17.05
C GLN A 20 14.54 19.50 17.33
N GLN A 21 14.01 18.28 17.27
CA GLN A 21 14.81 17.06 17.42
C GLN A 21 15.83 16.92 16.28
N LEU A 22 15.44 17.22 15.06
CA LEU A 22 16.32 17.20 13.88
C LEU A 22 17.47 18.19 14.00
N GLN A 23 17.22 19.40 14.50
CA GLN A 23 18.28 20.39 14.75
C GLN A 23 19.27 19.88 15.79
N LYS A 24 18.78 19.27 16.89
CA LYS A 24 19.65 18.64 17.91
C LYS A 24 20.49 17.52 17.32
N ALA A 25 19.89 16.64 16.50
CA ALA A 25 20.58 15.55 15.82
C ALA A 25 21.68 16.07 14.88
N ARG A 26 21.40 17.11 14.08
CA ARG A 26 22.39 17.75 13.19
C ARG A 26 23.57 18.33 13.95
N LYS A 27 23.31 19.01 15.08
CA LYS A 27 24.39 19.52 15.95
C LYS A 27 25.26 18.39 16.47
N ARG A 28 24.65 17.30 16.94
CA ARG A 28 25.37 16.14 17.49
C ARG A 28 26.19 15.42 16.44
N ILE A 29 25.67 15.25 15.22
CA ILE A 29 26.43 14.69 14.08
C ILE A 29 27.66 15.55 13.77
N ARG A 30 27.53 16.88 13.77
CA ARG A 30 28.66 17.79 13.52
C ARG A 30 29.74 17.64 14.60
N TYR A 31 29.34 17.55 15.86
CA TYR A 31 30.27 17.31 16.98
C TYR A 31 31.02 15.97 16.84
N ILE A 32 30.29 14.89 16.54
CA ILE A 32 30.90 13.58 16.35
C ILE A 32 31.88 13.59 15.17
N SER A 33 31.53 14.29 14.07
CA SER A 33 32.41 14.42 12.90
C SER A 33 33.71 15.14 13.21
N LEU A 34 33.64 16.23 13.99
CA LEU A 34 34.82 16.97 14.43
C LEU A 34 35.72 16.11 15.36
N LEU A 35 35.09 15.43 16.31
CA LEU A 35 35.84 14.57 17.26
C LEU A 35 36.53 13.39 16.53
N ARG A 36 35.88 12.80 15.53
CA ARG A 36 36.48 11.79 14.66
C ARG A 36 37.71 12.31 13.93
N LEU A 37 37.63 13.54 13.38
CA LEU A 37 38.77 14.16 12.70
C LEU A 37 39.95 14.35 13.68
N ILE A 38 39.68 14.85 14.89
CA ILE A 38 40.69 15.06 15.92
C ILE A 38 41.37 13.73 16.29
N LEU A 39 40.59 12.69 16.60
CA LEU A 39 41.13 11.38 16.96
C LEU A 39 41.92 10.72 15.81
N PHE A 40 41.50 10.93 14.57
CA PHE A 40 42.23 10.43 13.41
C PHE A 40 43.61 11.11 13.30
N VAL A 41 43.64 12.44 13.39
CA VAL A 41 44.91 13.22 13.36
C VAL A 41 45.82 12.85 14.53
N GLU A 42 45.24 12.70 15.74
CA GLU A 42 45.98 12.25 16.92
C GLU A 42 46.61 10.86 16.73
N ALA A 43 45.81 9.90 16.23
CA ALA A 43 46.32 8.53 16.00
C ALA A 43 47.45 8.50 14.97
N VAL A 44 47.35 9.26 13.90
CA VAL A 44 48.40 9.36 12.86
C VAL A 44 49.64 10.05 13.41
N ALA A 45 49.49 11.20 14.09
CA ALA A 45 50.61 11.93 14.69
C ALA A 45 51.32 11.08 15.76
N SER A 46 50.58 10.42 16.63
CA SER A 46 51.12 9.54 17.66
C SER A 46 51.86 8.33 17.07
N ALA A 47 51.34 7.75 15.98
CA ALA A 47 52.02 6.67 15.28
C ALA A 47 53.38 7.10 14.73
N ILE A 48 53.49 8.33 14.24
CA ILE A 48 54.75 8.89 13.71
C ILE A 48 55.72 9.24 14.84
N ILE A 49 55.24 9.90 15.90
CA ILE A 49 56.07 10.41 16.99
C ILE A 49 56.63 9.28 17.87
N PHE A 50 55.78 8.31 18.22
CA PHE A 50 56.15 7.23 19.17
C PHE A 50 56.64 5.95 18.49
N TRP A 51 56.92 5.95 17.20
CA TRP A 51 57.39 4.78 16.46
C TRP A 51 58.72 4.21 17.04
N SER A 52 59.59 5.08 17.52
CA SER A 52 60.90 4.72 18.11
C SER A 52 60.93 4.73 19.64
N ASP A 53 59.86 5.25 20.30
CA ASP A 53 59.87 5.55 21.75
C ASP A 53 59.38 4.39 22.67
N GLY A 54 59.18 3.20 22.10
CA GLY A 54 58.75 2.01 22.82
C GLY A 54 57.29 1.63 22.61
N TRP A 55 57.07 0.33 22.58
CA TRP A 55 55.81 -0.29 22.21
C TRP A 55 54.62 0.08 23.12
N LEU A 56 54.83 0.36 24.39
CA LEU A 56 53.79 0.72 25.35
C LEU A 56 53.16 2.09 25.02
N LYS A 57 53.99 3.09 24.72
CA LYS A 57 53.55 4.42 24.32
C LYS A 57 52.83 4.37 22.98
N LEU A 58 53.35 3.61 22.01
CA LEU A 58 52.73 3.41 20.71
C LEU A 58 51.31 2.82 20.85
N ILE A 59 51.15 1.77 21.67
CA ILE A 59 49.83 1.16 21.91
C ILE A 59 48.88 2.16 22.57
N VAL A 60 49.27 2.81 23.64
CA VAL A 60 48.39 3.71 24.40
C VAL A 60 47.91 4.88 23.52
N PHE A 61 48.83 5.55 22.83
CA PHE A 61 48.54 6.77 22.09
C PHE A 61 48.07 6.55 20.64
N THR A 62 48.12 5.31 20.11
CA THR A 62 47.64 4.99 18.76
C THR A 62 46.43 4.08 18.81
N VAL A 63 46.47 2.97 19.57
CA VAL A 63 45.41 1.95 19.56
C VAL A 63 44.14 2.45 20.27
N ILE A 64 44.28 3.16 21.40
CA ILE A 64 43.13 3.69 22.14
C ILE A 64 42.36 4.72 21.30
N PRO A 65 42.99 5.74 20.66
CA PRO A 65 42.31 6.64 19.74
C PRO A 65 41.65 5.93 18.55
N ILE A 66 42.24 4.88 17.99
CA ILE A 66 41.65 4.07 16.93
C ILE A 66 40.38 3.37 17.43
N ILE A 67 40.38 2.77 18.60
CA ILE A 67 39.19 2.14 19.18
C ILE A 67 38.09 3.18 19.40
N ALA A 68 38.45 4.34 19.97
CA ALA A 68 37.52 5.45 20.16
C ALA A 68 36.96 5.97 18.81
N PHE A 69 37.81 6.06 17.79
CA PHE A 69 37.41 6.43 16.44
C PHE A 69 36.37 5.44 15.86
N ILE A 70 36.64 4.14 15.99
CA ILE A 70 35.70 3.10 15.51
C ILE A 70 34.35 3.20 16.24
N TRP A 71 34.35 3.42 17.55
CA TRP A 71 33.13 3.64 18.33
C TRP A 71 32.38 4.89 17.88
N LEU A 72 33.08 5.99 17.59
CA LEU A 72 32.48 7.22 17.05
C LEU A 72 31.92 7.02 15.64
N VAL A 73 32.53 6.18 14.80
CA VAL A 73 31.97 5.82 13.48
C VAL A 73 30.63 5.12 13.66
N GLN A 74 30.54 4.16 14.58
CA GLN A 74 29.26 3.49 14.85
C GLN A 74 28.21 4.46 15.41
N SER A 75 28.61 5.34 16.33
CA SER A 75 27.74 6.38 16.88
C SER A 75 27.26 7.35 15.79
N HIS A 76 28.17 7.77 14.89
CA HIS A 76 27.85 8.64 13.75
C HIS A 76 26.78 8.00 12.85
N ASN A 77 26.94 6.73 12.52
CA ASN A 77 25.98 6.00 11.68
C ASN A 77 24.59 5.93 12.34
N ARG A 78 24.51 5.70 13.66
CA ARG A 78 23.24 5.72 14.40
C ARG A 78 22.55 7.09 14.33
N TRP A 79 23.33 8.19 14.50
CA TRP A 79 22.79 9.54 14.44
C TRP A 79 22.38 9.94 13.02
N PHE A 80 23.05 9.44 11.97
CA PHE A 80 22.64 9.61 10.59
C PHE A 80 21.31 8.91 10.31
N TYR A 81 21.17 7.65 10.73
CA TYR A 81 19.89 6.93 10.65
C TYR A 81 18.77 7.69 11.35
N TRP A 82 19.03 8.16 12.58
CA TRP A 82 18.07 8.95 13.35
C TRP A 82 17.70 10.27 12.66
N LYS A 83 18.65 10.96 12.08
CA LYS A 83 18.42 12.17 11.27
C LYS A 83 17.51 11.88 10.08
N ASP A 84 17.74 10.79 9.36
CA ASP A 84 16.94 10.43 8.18
C ASP A 84 15.53 9.99 8.60
N TYR A 85 15.38 9.28 9.72
CA TYR A 85 14.09 8.98 10.34
C TYR A 85 13.30 10.25 10.67
N LEU A 86 13.92 11.24 11.32
CA LEU A 86 13.26 12.51 11.68
C LEU A 86 12.87 13.31 10.43
N LYS A 87 13.72 13.35 9.40
CA LYS A 87 13.38 13.99 8.13
C LYS A 87 12.14 13.34 7.49
N LYS A 88 12.10 12.03 7.46
CA LYS A 88 10.98 11.30 6.88
C LYS A 88 9.71 11.47 7.69
N LYS A 89 9.83 11.58 9.03
CA LYS A 89 8.69 11.89 9.91
C LYS A 89 8.10 13.27 9.60
N ILE A 90 8.93 14.28 9.36
CA ILE A 90 8.46 15.61 8.93
C ILE A 90 7.74 15.50 7.57
N GLU A 91 8.36 14.82 6.60
CA GLU A 91 7.84 14.67 5.25
C GLU A 91 6.44 14.03 5.23
N ILE A 92 6.23 12.91 5.94
CA ILE A 92 4.92 12.25 5.97
C ILE A 92 3.84 13.14 6.60
N ASN A 93 4.17 13.91 7.64
CA ASN A 93 3.20 14.81 8.27
C ASN A 93 2.88 16.02 7.38
N GLN A 94 3.86 16.54 6.62
CA GLN A 94 3.63 17.58 5.62
C GLN A 94 2.76 17.08 4.46
N GLN A 95 2.96 15.83 4.02
CA GLN A 95 2.11 15.19 3.00
C GLN A 95 0.66 15.08 3.49
N GLU A 96 0.44 14.68 4.75
CA GLU A 96 -0.93 14.61 5.29
C GLU A 96 -1.60 16.00 5.38
N LEU A 97 -0.86 17.05 5.77
CA LEU A 97 -1.39 18.41 5.76
C LEU A 97 -1.81 18.88 4.37
N ARG A 98 -1.03 18.56 3.33
CA ARG A 98 -1.39 18.85 1.94
C ARG A 98 -2.60 18.04 1.49
N ALA A 99 -2.65 16.76 1.82
CA ALA A 99 -3.78 15.89 1.46
C ALA A 99 -5.10 16.35 2.08
N LEU A 100 -5.07 16.92 3.31
CA LEU A 100 -6.23 17.53 3.93
C LEU A 100 -6.74 18.78 3.17
N GLN A 101 -5.90 19.36 2.30
CA GLN A 101 -6.23 20.45 1.37
C GLN A 101 -6.48 19.97 -0.05
N TYR A 102 -6.71 18.66 -0.25
CA TYR A 102 -6.91 17.98 -1.54
C TYR A 102 -5.68 18.01 -2.48
N ASP A 103 -4.48 18.33 -1.99
CA ASP A 103 -3.22 18.10 -2.70
C ASP A 103 -2.58 16.78 -2.22
N PHE A 104 -2.86 15.73 -2.95
CA PHE A 104 -2.38 14.36 -2.68
C PHE A 104 -1.53 13.79 -3.83
N SER A 105 -0.99 14.67 -4.67
CA SER A 105 -0.16 14.32 -5.84
C SER A 105 1.11 13.54 -5.48
N ASP A 106 1.63 13.69 -4.26
CA ASP A 106 2.83 12.98 -3.78
C ASP A 106 2.61 11.48 -3.51
N PHE A 107 1.36 11.03 -3.41
CA PHE A 107 1.08 9.62 -3.12
C PHE A 107 1.04 8.80 -4.40
N ASP A 108 1.42 7.53 -4.26
CA ASP A 108 1.39 6.58 -5.36
C ASP A 108 -0.05 6.36 -5.84
N ASN A 109 -0.26 6.54 -7.13
CA ASN A 109 -1.57 6.54 -7.76
C ASN A 109 -2.06 5.17 -8.27
N GLY A 110 -1.26 4.12 -8.14
CA GLY A 110 -1.64 2.77 -8.53
C GLY A 110 -1.95 2.60 -10.02
N LYS A 111 -1.33 3.39 -10.90
CA LYS A 111 -1.60 3.36 -12.35
C LYS A 111 -1.42 1.98 -12.99
N GLU A 112 -0.56 1.13 -12.42
CA GLU A 112 -0.33 -0.24 -12.87
C GLU A 112 -1.54 -1.17 -12.64
N TYR A 113 -2.53 -0.74 -11.85
CA TYR A 113 -3.77 -1.49 -11.58
C TYR A 113 -4.95 -0.99 -12.44
N ILE A 114 -4.73 -0.05 -13.35
CA ILE A 114 -5.78 0.40 -14.27
C ILE A 114 -6.13 -0.73 -15.22
N ASP A 115 -7.38 -1.18 -15.16
CA ASP A 115 -7.95 -2.17 -16.05
C ASP A 115 -9.30 -1.69 -16.61
N PRO A 116 -9.34 -1.29 -17.89
CA PRO A 116 -10.60 -0.84 -18.53
C PRO A 116 -11.68 -1.91 -18.60
N SER A 117 -11.32 -3.20 -18.50
CA SER A 117 -12.27 -4.31 -18.53
C SER A 117 -12.90 -4.61 -17.17
N HIS A 118 -12.34 -4.04 -16.09
CA HIS A 118 -12.82 -4.28 -14.73
C HIS A 118 -14.28 -3.84 -14.53
N LEU A 119 -14.98 -4.50 -13.60
CA LEU A 119 -16.43 -4.31 -13.41
C LEU A 119 -16.82 -2.90 -12.96
N TYR A 120 -15.93 -2.15 -12.29
CA TYR A 120 -16.24 -0.81 -11.75
C TYR A 120 -15.01 0.10 -11.56
N THR A 121 -13.78 -0.43 -11.43
CA THR A 121 -12.65 0.41 -11.00
C THR A 121 -12.27 1.48 -12.00
N PHE A 122 -12.38 1.19 -13.31
CA PHE A 122 -12.11 2.16 -14.37
C PHE A 122 -13.18 3.27 -14.42
N ASP A 123 -14.43 2.90 -14.31
CA ASP A 123 -15.57 3.82 -14.38
C ASP A 123 -15.62 4.80 -13.19
N LEU A 124 -15.22 4.32 -12.02
CA LEU A 124 -15.23 5.08 -10.77
C LEU A 124 -13.92 5.85 -10.50
N ASP A 125 -12.97 5.86 -11.42
CA ASP A 125 -11.66 6.49 -11.25
C ASP A 125 -10.94 6.02 -9.97
N ILE A 126 -10.91 4.69 -9.75
CA ILE A 126 -10.30 4.14 -8.54
C ILE A 126 -8.79 4.24 -8.60
N PHE A 127 -8.16 4.01 -9.75
CA PHE A 127 -6.70 4.06 -9.95
C PHE A 127 -6.30 5.13 -10.95
N GLY A 128 -5.08 5.63 -10.84
CA GLY A 128 -4.52 6.66 -11.69
C GLY A 128 -4.38 8.01 -10.99
N GLU A 129 -4.05 9.04 -11.74
CA GLU A 129 -3.89 10.41 -11.22
C GLU A 129 -5.21 10.97 -10.70
N HIS A 130 -5.15 11.65 -9.57
CA HIS A 130 -6.31 12.22 -8.86
C HIS A 130 -7.40 11.19 -8.53
N SER A 131 -7.03 9.92 -8.38
CA SER A 131 -7.94 8.79 -8.11
C SER A 131 -8.23 8.62 -6.61
N LEU A 132 -9.27 7.81 -6.32
CA LEU A 132 -9.60 7.44 -4.96
C LEU A 132 -8.47 6.67 -4.28
N PHE A 133 -7.81 5.75 -5.01
CA PHE A 133 -6.66 5.01 -4.49
C PHE A 133 -5.52 5.96 -4.10
N GLN A 134 -5.15 6.91 -4.97
CA GLN A 134 -4.11 7.88 -4.67
C GLN A 134 -4.44 8.70 -3.40
N TYR A 135 -5.70 9.09 -3.24
CA TYR A 135 -6.17 9.83 -2.07
C TYR A 135 -6.08 9.03 -0.76
N ILE A 136 -6.28 7.72 -0.82
CA ILE A 136 -6.30 6.82 0.34
C ILE A 136 -4.94 6.17 0.59
N ASN A 137 -4.16 5.88 -0.44
CA ASN A 137 -2.94 5.08 -0.34
C ASN A 137 -1.87 5.75 0.52
N ARG A 138 -1.59 5.12 1.65
CA ARG A 138 -0.50 5.46 2.59
C ARG A 138 0.42 4.27 2.84
N THR A 139 0.31 3.24 2.00
CA THR A 139 1.14 2.05 2.16
C THR A 139 2.61 2.36 1.97
N SER A 140 3.44 1.67 2.71
CA SER A 140 4.90 1.85 2.74
C SER A 140 5.66 0.64 2.20
N THR A 141 4.95 -0.44 1.92
CA THR A 141 5.51 -1.68 1.38
C THR A 141 4.84 -2.07 0.05
N PRO A 142 5.57 -2.71 -0.89
CA PRO A 142 4.98 -3.18 -2.15
C PRO A 142 3.81 -4.15 -1.93
N ILE A 143 3.94 -5.05 -0.93
CA ILE A 143 2.88 -6.01 -0.63
C ILE A 143 1.65 -5.34 -0.01
N GLY A 144 1.84 -4.30 0.81
CA GLY A 144 0.74 -3.50 1.36
C GLY A 144 -0.01 -2.75 0.26
N LYS A 145 0.72 -2.14 -0.69
CA LYS A 145 0.14 -1.48 -1.86
C LYS A 145 -0.70 -2.46 -2.69
N GLN A 146 -0.15 -3.63 -3.00
CA GLN A 146 -0.88 -4.66 -3.74
C GLN A 146 -2.11 -5.16 -2.97
N ARG A 147 -1.99 -5.34 -1.66
CA ARG A 147 -3.11 -5.77 -0.79
C ARG A 147 -4.23 -4.73 -0.79
N LEU A 148 -3.89 -3.45 -0.65
CA LEU A 148 -4.85 -2.36 -0.71
C LEU A 148 -5.53 -2.29 -2.09
N ALA A 149 -4.76 -2.38 -3.18
CA ALA A 149 -5.30 -2.41 -4.53
C ALA A 149 -6.25 -3.60 -4.75
N ASN A 150 -5.91 -4.78 -4.23
CA ASN A 150 -6.76 -5.96 -4.30
C ASN A 150 -8.10 -5.75 -3.55
N TRP A 151 -8.11 -5.02 -2.42
CA TRP A 151 -9.36 -4.70 -1.73
C TRP A 151 -10.26 -3.77 -2.55
N PHE A 152 -9.68 -2.87 -3.35
CA PHE A 152 -10.45 -2.06 -4.30
C PHE A 152 -10.92 -2.83 -5.53
N ASN A 153 -10.15 -3.83 -6.00
CA ASN A 153 -10.52 -4.66 -7.14
C ASN A 153 -11.54 -5.76 -6.79
N ALA A 154 -11.51 -6.25 -5.55
CA ALA A 154 -12.38 -7.31 -5.06
C ALA A 154 -12.91 -6.93 -3.67
N HIS A 155 -14.00 -6.17 -3.66
CA HIS A 155 -14.64 -5.79 -2.41
C HIS A 155 -15.33 -6.98 -1.74
N LEU A 156 -15.60 -6.86 -0.45
CA LEU A 156 -16.28 -7.89 0.33
C LEU A 156 -17.79 -7.88 0.02
N GLU A 157 -18.37 -9.06 0.03
CA GLU A 157 -19.82 -9.32 -0.17
C GLU A 157 -20.47 -9.91 1.09
N GLU A 158 -19.69 -10.18 2.16
CA GLU A 158 -20.16 -10.76 3.40
C GLU A 158 -20.16 -9.72 4.52
N LYS A 159 -21.28 -9.61 5.23
CA LYS A 159 -21.48 -8.66 6.33
C LYS A 159 -20.40 -8.78 7.39
N GLU A 160 -20.20 -9.99 7.91
CA GLU A 160 -19.29 -10.27 9.02
C GLU A 160 -17.84 -9.87 8.67
N ALA A 161 -17.42 -10.14 7.43
CA ALA A 161 -16.08 -9.79 6.96
C ALA A 161 -15.90 -8.26 6.84
N ILE A 162 -16.95 -7.54 6.42
CA ILE A 162 -16.93 -6.08 6.34
C ILE A 162 -16.89 -5.49 7.76
N GLU A 163 -17.72 -5.95 8.67
CA GLU A 163 -17.79 -5.45 10.05
C GLU A 163 -16.48 -5.70 10.81
N GLN A 164 -15.85 -6.87 10.64
CA GLN A 164 -14.53 -7.16 11.20
C GLN A 164 -13.45 -6.21 10.65
N ARG A 165 -13.53 -5.88 9.36
CA ARG A 165 -12.60 -4.92 8.75
C ARG A 165 -12.86 -3.50 9.24
N GLN A 166 -14.10 -3.08 9.39
CA GLN A 166 -14.47 -1.79 9.99
C GLN A 166 -13.90 -1.66 11.41
N GLU A 167 -14.02 -2.71 12.22
CA GLU A 167 -13.51 -2.74 13.59
C GLU A 167 -11.98 -2.58 13.62
N ALA A 168 -11.26 -3.31 12.78
CA ALA A 168 -9.80 -3.20 12.65
C ALA A 168 -9.35 -1.80 12.20
N ILE A 169 -10.04 -1.20 11.21
CA ILE A 169 -9.74 0.16 10.74
C ILE A 169 -10.03 1.17 11.85
N ARG A 170 -11.14 1.03 12.58
CA ARG A 170 -11.52 1.92 13.69
C ARG A 170 -10.50 1.86 14.81
N GLU A 171 -10.05 0.67 15.20
CA GLU A 171 -9.00 0.48 16.21
C GLU A 171 -7.72 1.20 15.78
N LEU A 172 -7.21 0.90 14.60
CA LEU A 172 -5.98 1.53 14.12
C LEU A 172 -6.13 3.04 13.83
N SER A 173 -7.33 3.55 13.59
CA SER A 173 -7.53 4.98 13.36
C SER A 173 -7.20 5.82 14.60
N SER A 174 -7.41 5.29 15.80
CA SER A 174 -7.05 5.95 17.06
C SER A 174 -5.54 5.90 17.36
N GLU A 175 -4.78 5.05 16.66
CA GLU A 175 -3.38 4.75 16.94
C GLU A 175 -2.42 5.48 15.99
N LEU A 176 -2.42 6.82 16.03
CA LEU A 176 -1.63 7.66 15.12
C LEU A 176 -0.14 7.36 15.18
N GLU A 177 0.43 7.21 16.39
CA GLU A 177 1.85 6.94 16.58
C GLU A 177 2.27 5.61 15.95
N PHE A 178 1.48 4.55 16.17
CA PHE A 178 1.72 3.23 15.58
C PHE A 178 1.71 3.30 14.04
N ARG A 179 0.68 3.91 13.45
CA ARG A 179 0.55 4.04 11.98
C ARG A 179 1.72 4.83 11.39
N GLN A 180 2.10 5.95 12.02
CA GLN A 180 3.24 6.75 11.57
C GLN A 180 4.56 5.98 11.69
N GLN A 181 4.79 5.28 12.80
CA GLN A 181 6.00 4.49 13.00
C GLN A 181 6.09 3.34 11.99
N PHE A 182 4.99 2.62 11.76
CA PHE A 182 4.91 1.56 10.78
C PHE A 182 5.26 2.05 9.37
N ARG A 183 4.62 3.14 8.95
CA ARG A 183 4.85 3.75 7.63
C ARG A 183 6.29 4.27 7.49
N LEU A 184 6.84 4.92 8.52
CA LEU A 184 8.21 5.40 8.54
C LEU A 184 9.23 4.29 8.32
N LEU A 185 9.09 3.17 9.03
CA LEU A 185 9.99 2.03 8.87
C LEU A 185 9.95 1.50 7.43
N GLY A 186 8.78 1.36 6.83
CA GLY A 186 8.65 0.95 5.43
C GLY A 186 9.28 1.93 4.44
N LEU A 187 9.11 3.24 4.64
CA LEU A 187 9.64 4.29 3.76
C LEU A 187 11.15 4.54 3.91
N LEU A 188 11.78 4.11 4.99
CA LEU A 188 13.23 4.14 5.13
C LEU A 188 13.92 3.12 4.23
N TYR A 189 13.19 2.12 3.77
CA TYR A 189 13.66 1.15 2.79
C TYR A 189 13.48 1.70 1.36
N LYS A 190 14.49 1.47 0.51
CA LYS A 190 14.51 1.92 -0.88
C LYS A 190 14.51 0.75 -1.89
N GLY A 191 13.76 -0.30 -1.59
CA GLY A 191 13.69 -1.49 -2.45
C GLY A 191 12.76 -1.36 -3.64
N LYS A 192 12.80 -2.38 -4.51
CA LYS A 192 11.94 -2.50 -5.69
C LYS A 192 10.68 -3.31 -5.39
N PRO A 193 9.57 -3.09 -6.12
CA PRO A 193 8.35 -3.89 -5.96
C PRO A 193 8.56 -5.39 -6.16
N SER A 194 9.49 -5.79 -7.04
CA SER A 194 9.82 -7.20 -7.33
C SER A 194 10.52 -7.93 -6.18
N ASP A 195 11.11 -7.19 -5.21
CA ASP A 195 11.92 -7.79 -4.16
C ASP A 195 11.14 -8.82 -3.31
N THR A 196 9.84 -8.55 -3.07
CA THR A 196 8.98 -9.47 -2.29
C THR A 196 8.71 -10.78 -3.01
N SER A 197 8.43 -10.76 -4.31
CA SER A 197 8.20 -11.99 -5.11
C SER A 197 9.47 -12.82 -5.21
N GLU A 198 10.60 -12.16 -5.39
CA GLU A 198 11.90 -12.80 -5.48
C GLU A 198 12.37 -13.40 -4.15
N ILE A 199 12.02 -12.79 -3.01
CA ILE A 199 12.22 -13.39 -1.67
C ILE A 199 11.38 -14.66 -1.51
N LYS A 200 10.12 -14.65 -1.94
CA LYS A 200 9.25 -15.84 -1.91
C LYS A 200 9.82 -16.97 -2.80
N GLU A 201 10.32 -16.63 -3.98
CA GLU A 201 10.96 -17.59 -4.87
C GLU A 201 12.25 -18.15 -4.27
N TRP A 202 13.10 -17.27 -3.71
CA TRP A 202 14.32 -17.67 -3.06
C TRP A 202 14.08 -18.62 -1.88
N VAL A 203 13.12 -18.32 -1.02
CA VAL A 203 12.86 -19.18 0.14
C VAL A 203 12.39 -20.58 -0.24
N ASN A 204 11.73 -20.71 -1.38
CA ASN A 204 11.27 -21.99 -1.92
C ASN A 204 12.33 -22.70 -2.79
N SER A 205 13.46 -22.04 -3.14
CA SER A 205 14.53 -22.66 -3.93
C SER A 205 15.26 -23.73 -3.12
N PRO A 206 15.85 -24.76 -3.74
CA PRO A 206 16.57 -25.81 -3.00
C PRO A 206 17.83 -25.26 -2.30
N SER A 207 18.21 -25.89 -1.17
CA SER A 207 19.51 -25.65 -0.51
C SER A 207 20.62 -26.36 -1.27
N ASP A 208 21.67 -25.67 -1.68
CA ASP A 208 22.72 -26.26 -2.51
C ASP A 208 23.89 -26.80 -1.67
N TYR A 209 24.28 -26.11 -0.62
CA TYR A 209 25.45 -26.46 0.20
C TYR A 209 25.12 -27.44 1.32
N ARG A 210 24.00 -27.30 2.00
CA ARG A 210 23.61 -28.17 3.12
C ARG A 210 23.26 -29.60 2.74
N LYS A 211 22.99 -29.88 1.46
CA LYS A 211 22.78 -31.25 0.96
C LYS A 211 23.99 -32.16 1.17
N HIS A 212 25.20 -31.59 1.18
CA HIS A 212 26.43 -32.34 1.30
C HIS A 212 26.90 -32.38 2.75
N ALA A 213 26.88 -33.57 3.38
CA ALA A 213 27.28 -33.76 4.78
C ALA A 213 28.71 -33.28 5.05
N PHE A 214 29.64 -33.48 4.10
CA PHE A 214 31.03 -33.02 4.19
C PHE A 214 31.11 -31.49 4.39
N LEU A 215 30.34 -30.72 3.61
CA LEU A 215 30.33 -29.26 3.68
C LEU A 215 29.82 -28.74 5.03
N ARG A 216 28.94 -29.50 5.71
CA ARG A 216 28.44 -29.11 7.05
C ARG A 216 29.54 -29.14 8.11
N ILE A 217 30.49 -30.02 7.98
CA ILE A 217 31.57 -30.23 8.96
C ILE A 217 32.78 -29.34 8.62
N LEU A 218 33.01 -29.06 7.34
CA LEU A 218 34.21 -28.41 6.82
C LEU A 218 34.59 -27.08 7.52
N PRO A 219 33.68 -26.08 7.72
CA PRO A 219 34.03 -24.84 8.39
C PRO A 219 34.50 -25.05 9.85
N THR A 220 33.88 -26.01 10.54
CA THR A 220 34.24 -26.32 11.92
C THR A 220 35.60 -27.05 11.96
N ALA A 221 35.86 -28.01 11.07
CA ALA A 221 37.12 -28.72 10.97
C ALA A 221 38.28 -27.77 10.65
N VAL A 222 38.10 -26.86 9.69
CA VAL A 222 39.14 -25.84 9.37
C VAL A 222 39.44 -24.94 10.54
N GLY A 223 38.42 -24.48 11.28
CA GLY A 223 38.61 -23.68 12.49
C GLY A 223 39.39 -24.42 13.57
N ILE A 224 39.11 -25.71 13.80
CA ILE A 224 39.84 -26.55 14.77
C ILE A 224 41.27 -26.77 14.31
N ILE A 225 41.52 -27.11 13.05
CA ILE A 225 42.88 -27.32 12.51
C ILE A 225 43.71 -26.05 12.67
N ASN A 226 43.20 -24.88 12.29
CA ASN A 226 43.91 -23.61 12.46
C ASN A 226 44.19 -23.29 13.94
N LEU A 227 43.24 -23.55 14.83
CA LEU A 227 43.43 -23.34 16.26
C LEU A 227 44.54 -24.23 16.82
N LEU A 228 44.58 -25.50 16.42
CA LEU A 228 45.63 -26.46 16.81
C LEU A 228 46.99 -26.04 16.25
N CYS A 229 47.07 -25.64 14.97
CA CYS A 229 48.30 -25.16 14.35
C CYS A 229 48.84 -23.91 15.06
N ILE A 230 47.99 -22.92 15.34
CA ILE A 230 48.38 -21.71 16.07
C ILE A 230 48.84 -22.05 17.50
N GLY A 231 48.09 -22.90 18.20
CA GLY A 231 48.48 -23.35 19.55
C GLY A 231 49.82 -24.09 19.57
N ALA A 232 50.04 -25.01 18.62
CA ALA A 232 51.31 -25.73 18.49
C ALA A 232 52.49 -24.79 18.15
N THR A 233 52.23 -23.75 17.36
CA THR A 233 53.26 -22.73 17.06
C THR A 233 53.61 -21.90 18.30
N ILE A 234 52.63 -21.49 19.09
CA ILE A 234 52.84 -20.73 20.32
C ILE A 234 53.61 -21.54 21.35
N LEU A 235 53.34 -22.85 21.42
CA LEU A 235 54.01 -23.79 22.33
C LEU A 235 55.40 -24.26 21.82
N GLY A 236 55.83 -23.83 20.62
CA GLY A 236 57.13 -24.18 20.05
C GLY A 236 57.19 -25.56 19.38
N PHE A 237 56.10 -26.30 19.27
CA PHE A 237 56.05 -27.62 18.63
C PHE A 237 56.03 -27.56 17.10
N LEU A 238 55.57 -26.43 16.50
CA LEU A 238 55.47 -26.24 15.06
C LEU A 238 56.14 -24.91 14.64
N PRO A 239 56.92 -24.91 13.55
CA PRO A 239 57.42 -23.65 13.01
C PRO A 239 56.29 -22.82 12.40
N ALA A 240 56.34 -21.50 12.54
CA ALA A 240 55.34 -20.56 12.06
C ALA A 240 55.11 -20.67 10.53
N SER A 241 56.10 -21.08 9.77
CA SER A 241 56.00 -21.32 8.32
C SER A 241 54.98 -22.41 7.96
N ILE A 242 54.88 -23.48 8.74
CA ILE A 242 53.92 -24.56 8.49
C ILE A 242 52.49 -24.06 8.76
N SER A 243 52.26 -23.33 9.85
CA SER A 243 50.95 -22.71 10.14
C SER A 243 50.56 -21.72 9.06
N GLY A 244 51.53 -20.95 8.52
CA GLY A 244 51.31 -20.05 7.39
C GLY A 244 50.93 -20.78 6.09
N ILE A 245 51.57 -21.91 5.80
CA ILE A 245 51.25 -22.76 4.63
C ILE A 245 49.82 -23.33 4.76
N VAL A 246 49.46 -23.89 5.92
CA VAL A 246 48.13 -24.44 6.18
C VAL A 246 47.07 -23.36 5.99
N PHE A 247 47.29 -22.16 6.55
CA PHE A 247 46.41 -21.02 6.34
C PHE A 247 46.27 -20.66 4.86
N ALA A 248 47.37 -20.54 4.11
CA ALA A 248 47.37 -20.23 2.68
C ALA A 248 46.63 -21.29 1.86
N CYS A 249 46.80 -22.59 2.17
CA CYS A 249 46.05 -23.67 1.55
C CYS A 249 44.56 -23.52 1.79
N PHE A 250 44.11 -23.16 2.98
CA PHE A 250 42.70 -22.94 3.25
C PHE A 250 42.14 -21.70 2.54
N VAL A 251 42.92 -20.63 2.41
CA VAL A 251 42.55 -19.46 1.60
C VAL A 251 42.33 -19.88 0.16
N VAL A 252 43.27 -20.61 -0.45
CA VAL A 252 43.13 -21.08 -1.85
C VAL A 252 41.92 -22.00 -2.00
N PHE A 253 41.73 -22.93 -1.06
CA PHE A 253 40.61 -23.86 -1.10
C PHE A 253 39.24 -23.14 -0.95
N SER A 254 39.19 -22.03 -0.19
CA SER A 254 37.96 -21.23 -0.04
C SER A 254 37.49 -20.62 -1.35
N PHE A 255 38.40 -20.32 -2.28
CA PHE A 255 38.04 -19.77 -3.60
C PHE A 255 37.17 -20.70 -4.47
N ILE A 256 37.22 -22.02 -4.22
CA ILE A 256 36.39 -23.01 -4.93
C ILE A 256 34.89 -22.70 -4.68
N PHE A 257 34.54 -22.29 -3.46
CA PHE A 257 33.16 -21.97 -3.06
C PHE A 257 32.78 -20.54 -3.37
N SER A 258 33.74 -19.63 -3.50
CA SER A 258 33.55 -18.19 -3.65
C SER A 258 32.64 -17.84 -4.84
N LYS A 259 32.80 -18.52 -5.97
CA LYS A 259 32.01 -18.25 -7.21
C LYS A 259 30.51 -18.50 -7.03
N GLY A 260 30.14 -19.61 -6.39
CA GLY A 260 28.74 -19.93 -6.07
C GLY A 260 28.13 -19.00 -5.05
N ILE A 261 28.90 -18.65 -4.00
CA ILE A 261 28.49 -17.73 -2.95
C ILE A 261 28.30 -16.32 -3.52
N THR A 262 29.18 -15.85 -4.42
CA THR A 262 29.03 -14.56 -5.11
C THR A 262 27.75 -14.50 -5.91
N LYS A 263 27.37 -15.58 -6.60
CA LYS A 263 26.10 -15.63 -7.33
C LYS A 263 24.91 -15.50 -6.40
N ILE A 264 24.91 -16.21 -5.26
CA ILE A 264 23.86 -16.09 -4.24
C ILE A 264 23.78 -14.65 -3.72
N GLN A 265 24.91 -14.04 -3.33
CA GLN A 265 24.97 -12.67 -2.84
C GLN A 265 24.51 -11.65 -3.89
N ALA A 266 24.97 -11.75 -5.13
CA ALA A 266 24.61 -10.83 -6.20
C ALA A 266 23.10 -10.90 -6.54
N THR A 267 22.51 -12.10 -6.46
CA THR A 267 21.08 -12.27 -6.78
C THR A 267 20.19 -11.78 -5.64
N TYR A 268 20.59 -11.94 -4.38
CA TYR A 268 19.69 -11.75 -3.23
C TYR A 268 20.19 -10.74 -2.20
N GLY A 269 21.45 -10.28 -2.25
CA GLY A 269 22.04 -9.41 -1.23
C GLY A 269 21.31 -8.09 -1.05
N GLU A 270 21.04 -7.36 -2.13
CA GLU A 270 20.27 -6.10 -2.08
C GLU A 270 18.81 -6.33 -1.67
N LYS A 271 18.23 -7.46 -2.09
CA LYS A 271 16.82 -7.80 -1.84
C LYS A 271 16.56 -8.20 -0.40
N LEU A 272 17.58 -8.70 0.28
CA LEU A 272 17.48 -9.13 1.68
C LEU A 272 17.62 -7.97 2.67
N GLN A 273 18.01 -6.77 2.22
CA GLN A 273 17.92 -5.56 3.04
C GLN A 273 16.46 -5.25 3.44
N ILE A 274 15.48 -5.57 2.60
CA ILE A 274 14.06 -5.41 2.93
C ILE A 274 13.67 -6.23 4.16
N LEU A 275 14.35 -7.36 4.41
CA LEU A 275 14.06 -8.21 5.56
C LEU A 275 14.39 -7.53 6.90
N SER A 276 15.39 -6.65 6.96
CA SER A 276 15.64 -5.89 8.18
C SER A 276 14.51 -4.91 8.48
N THR A 277 13.97 -4.27 7.44
CA THR A 277 12.81 -3.38 7.54
C THR A 277 11.57 -4.15 7.97
N TYR A 278 11.33 -5.31 7.38
CA TYR A 278 10.22 -6.18 7.79
C TYR A 278 10.38 -6.67 9.23
N ALA A 279 11.60 -6.99 9.67
CA ALA A 279 11.85 -7.34 11.06
C ALA A 279 11.48 -6.23 12.04
N ASP A 280 11.78 -4.97 11.70
CA ASP A 280 11.44 -3.81 12.52
C ASP A 280 9.93 -3.55 12.50
N GLN A 281 9.26 -3.69 11.34
CA GLN A 281 7.80 -3.60 11.25
C GLN A 281 7.10 -4.73 12.03
N ILE A 282 7.58 -5.98 11.93
CA ILE A 282 7.05 -7.10 12.72
C ILE A 282 7.23 -6.82 14.22
N LEU A 283 8.38 -6.29 14.64
CA LEU A 283 8.66 -6.02 16.05
C LEU A 283 7.66 -5.02 16.67
N ILE A 284 7.26 -3.99 15.93
CA ILE A 284 6.25 -3.05 16.43
C ILE A 284 4.85 -3.65 16.44
N ILE A 285 4.53 -4.55 15.50
CA ILE A 285 3.26 -5.30 15.50
C ILE A 285 3.21 -6.25 16.72
N GLU A 286 4.28 -7.01 16.97
CA GLU A 286 4.37 -7.93 18.12
C GLU A 286 4.18 -7.21 19.46
N LYS A 287 4.73 -6.00 19.60
CA LYS A 287 4.63 -5.18 20.81
C LYS A 287 3.29 -4.50 21.00
N LYS A 288 2.55 -4.26 19.92
CA LYS A 288 1.26 -3.58 19.97
C LYS A 288 0.19 -4.53 20.50
N GLU A 289 -0.59 -4.11 21.48
CA GLU A 289 -1.82 -4.79 21.86
C GLU A 289 -2.87 -4.54 20.78
N MET A 290 -3.53 -5.60 20.32
CA MET A 290 -4.56 -5.58 19.30
C MET A 290 -5.82 -6.25 19.84
N HIS A 291 -6.97 -5.60 19.62
CA HIS A 291 -8.25 -5.99 20.21
C HIS A 291 -9.21 -6.58 19.18
N SER A 292 -9.25 -6.02 17.96
CA SER A 292 -10.13 -6.52 16.90
C SER A 292 -9.72 -7.91 16.42
N PRO A 293 -10.67 -8.80 16.11
CA PRO A 293 -10.40 -10.19 15.72
C PRO A 293 -9.47 -10.28 14.51
N ALA A 294 -9.68 -9.42 13.49
CA ALA A 294 -8.86 -9.41 12.29
C ALA A 294 -7.40 -9.06 12.59
N LEU A 295 -7.12 -8.07 13.44
CA LEU A 295 -5.75 -7.69 13.81
C LEU A 295 -5.11 -8.73 14.75
N GLN A 296 -5.88 -9.34 15.66
CA GLN A 296 -5.39 -10.43 16.49
C GLN A 296 -4.97 -11.64 15.65
N GLN A 297 -5.76 -12.01 14.65
CA GLN A 297 -5.42 -13.09 13.73
C GLN A 297 -4.10 -12.79 12.99
N LEU A 298 -3.94 -11.59 12.42
CA LEU A 298 -2.71 -11.20 11.74
C LEU A 298 -1.50 -11.21 12.69
N LYS A 299 -1.67 -10.75 13.93
CA LYS A 299 -0.61 -10.81 14.94
C LYS A 299 -0.27 -12.26 15.32
N ALA A 300 -1.25 -13.14 15.40
CA ALA A 300 -1.03 -14.57 15.68
C ALA A 300 -0.22 -15.25 14.57
N GLU A 301 -0.41 -14.87 13.31
CA GLU A 301 0.40 -15.37 12.18
C GLU A 301 1.89 -15.04 12.30
N LEU A 302 2.25 -13.98 13.05
CA LEU A 302 3.63 -13.58 13.31
C LEU A 302 4.27 -14.34 14.47
N THR A 303 3.51 -15.18 15.17
CA THR A 303 4.01 -15.94 16.33
C THR A 303 4.21 -17.39 15.93
N SER A 304 5.45 -17.86 15.87
CA SER A 304 5.77 -19.29 15.70
C SER A 304 5.99 -19.97 17.04
N GLN A 305 5.92 -21.31 17.06
CA GLN A 305 5.87 -22.12 18.32
C GLN A 305 7.07 -21.91 19.29
N ASN A 306 8.23 -21.37 18.83
CA ASN A 306 9.43 -21.25 19.68
C ASN A 306 10.22 -19.92 19.56
N GLN A 307 9.90 -19.05 18.61
CA GLN A 307 10.60 -17.75 18.42
C GLN A 307 9.65 -16.74 17.80
N THR A 308 9.84 -15.46 18.13
CA THR A 308 9.10 -14.39 17.46
C THR A 308 9.57 -14.22 16.02
N ALA A 309 8.66 -13.89 15.11
CA ALA A 309 8.99 -13.67 13.71
C ALA A 309 10.05 -12.58 13.54
N SER A 310 9.97 -11.49 14.34
CA SER A 310 10.96 -10.41 14.33
C SER A 310 12.38 -10.90 14.65
N GLN A 311 12.54 -11.74 15.66
CA GLN A 311 13.84 -12.31 16.02
C GLN A 311 14.40 -13.21 14.91
N SER A 312 13.53 -14.04 14.31
CA SER A 312 13.90 -14.93 13.21
C SER A 312 14.36 -14.16 11.98
N VAL A 313 13.62 -13.13 11.58
CA VAL A 313 13.96 -12.28 10.42
C VAL A 313 15.18 -11.42 10.71
N HIS A 314 15.33 -10.88 11.93
CA HIS A 314 16.54 -10.16 12.35
C HIS A 314 17.79 -11.05 12.30
N ARG A 315 17.66 -12.31 12.69
CA ARG A 315 18.76 -13.29 12.57
C ARG A 315 19.17 -13.48 11.12
N LEU A 316 18.21 -13.64 10.21
CA LEU A 316 18.51 -13.74 8.78
C LEU A 316 19.21 -12.48 8.27
N ALA A 317 18.69 -11.29 8.59
CA ALA A 317 19.29 -10.02 8.20
C ALA A 317 20.75 -9.89 8.70
N LYS A 318 21.04 -10.32 9.93
CA LYS A 318 22.41 -10.34 10.46
C LYS A 318 23.33 -11.29 9.69
N LEU A 319 22.85 -12.48 9.33
CA LEU A 319 23.63 -13.46 8.54
C LEU A 319 23.95 -12.90 7.15
N MET A 320 22.99 -12.23 6.52
CA MET A 320 23.19 -11.61 5.21
C MET A 320 24.15 -10.42 5.26
N ASN A 321 23.99 -9.53 6.23
CA ASN A 321 24.92 -8.42 6.46
C ASN A 321 26.35 -8.91 6.77
N ALA A 322 26.50 -10.05 7.46
CA ALA A 322 27.79 -10.66 7.69
C ALA A 322 28.41 -11.18 6.37
N LEU A 323 27.60 -11.68 5.45
CA LEU A 323 28.06 -12.09 4.13
C LEU A 323 28.47 -10.89 3.26
N ASP A 324 27.81 -9.74 3.39
CA ASP A 324 28.12 -8.51 2.65
C ASP A 324 29.48 -7.90 3.05
N GLN A 325 30.02 -8.23 4.24
CA GLN A 325 31.37 -7.80 4.65
C GLN A 325 32.51 -8.35 3.76
N ARG A 326 32.22 -9.26 2.84
CA ARG A 326 33.12 -9.68 1.74
C ARG A 326 33.73 -8.52 0.95
N GLY A 327 33.05 -7.38 0.88
CA GLY A 327 33.56 -6.19 0.18
C GLY A 327 34.91 -5.71 0.70
N ASN A 328 35.31 -6.11 1.92
CA ASN A 328 36.65 -5.89 2.44
C ASN A 328 37.54 -7.12 2.15
N LEU A 329 38.35 -7.04 1.08
CA LEU A 329 39.19 -8.13 0.60
C LEU A 329 40.12 -8.71 1.68
N LEU A 330 40.76 -7.85 2.50
CA LEU A 330 41.65 -8.29 3.56
C LEU A 330 40.91 -9.08 4.63
N MET A 331 39.79 -8.54 5.14
CA MET A 331 39.01 -9.20 6.18
C MET A 331 38.41 -10.52 5.68
N SER A 332 37.89 -10.54 4.45
CA SER A 332 37.35 -11.75 3.80
C SER A 332 38.42 -12.83 3.68
N THR A 333 39.64 -12.49 3.22
CA THR A 333 40.74 -13.45 3.08
C THR A 333 41.14 -14.05 4.44
N ILE A 334 41.29 -13.21 5.48
CA ILE A 334 41.64 -13.67 6.83
C ILE A 334 40.55 -14.58 7.40
N LEU A 335 39.30 -14.15 7.34
CA LEU A 335 38.18 -14.93 7.90
C LEU A 335 37.94 -16.24 7.14
N ASN A 336 38.11 -16.25 5.83
CA ASN A 336 37.96 -17.47 5.03
C ASN A 336 39.13 -18.43 5.27
N GLY A 337 40.39 -17.95 5.36
CA GLY A 337 41.54 -18.78 5.66
C GLY A 337 41.48 -19.41 7.06
N LEU A 338 40.94 -18.69 8.05
CA LEU A 338 40.80 -19.17 9.42
C LEU A 338 39.58 -20.03 9.68
N LEU A 339 38.41 -19.70 9.13
CA LEU A 339 37.12 -20.22 9.59
C LEU A 339 36.19 -20.68 8.45
N PHE A 340 36.58 -20.57 7.18
CA PHE A 340 35.64 -20.74 6.03
C PHE A 340 34.38 -19.92 6.24
N TRP A 341 34.56 -18.65 6.63
CA TRP A 341 33.51 -17.75 7.12
C TRP A 341 32.34 -17.64 6.15
N GLU A 342 32.60 -17.42 4.86
CA GLU A 342 31.56 -17.28 3.85
C GLU A 342 30.69 -18.55 3.74
N LEU A 343 31.34 -19.72 3.65
CA LEU A 343 30.63 -20.99 3.60
C LEU A 343 29.80 -21.21 4.88
N ARG A 344 30.35 -20.84 6.04
CA ARG A 344 29.63 -20.92 7.31
C ARG A 344 28.38 -20.04 7.33
N GLN A 345 28.45 -18.79 6.83
CA GLN A 345 27.29 -17.91 6.74
C GLN A 345 26.21 -18.47 5.81
N VAL A 346 26.60 -18.93 4.62
CA VAL A 346 25.66 -19.56 3.66
C VAL A 346 24.97 -20.78 4.27
N MET A 347 25.72 -21.64 4.97
CA MET A 347 25.15 -22.79 5.67
C MET A 347 24.13 -22.41 6.75
N GLN A 348 24.37 -21.31 7.47
CA GLN A 348 23.42 -20.80 8.47
C GLN A 348 22.18 -20.20 7.80
N ILE A 349 22.34 -19.50 6.67
CA ILE A 349 21.24 -18.98 5.87
C ILE A 349 20.36 -20.10 5.32
N GLU A 350 20.96 -21.16 4.76
CA GLU A 350 20.22 -22.32 4.29
C GLU A 350 19.49 -23.06 5.44
N LYS A 351 20.15 -23.17 6.61
CA LYS A 351 19.50 -23.73 7.81
C LYS A 351 18.28 -22.93 8.23
N TRP A 352 18.40 -21.59 8.22
CA TRP A 352 17.30 -20.70 8.54
C TRP A 352 16.15 -20.87 7.52
N LYS A 353 16.49 -20.93 6.24
CA LYS A 353 15.55 -21.10 5.15
C LYS A 353 14.76 -22.42 5.27
N GLU A 354 15.43 -23.54 5.54
CA GLU A 354 14.78 -24.83 5.77
C GLU A 354 13.79 -24.79 6.95
N ALA A 355 14.11 -24.00 7.99
CA ALA A 355 13.28 -23.89 9.18
C ALA A 355 12.05 -22.96 8.99
N HIS A 356 12.14 -21.96 8.10
CA HIS A 356 11.15 -20.90 7.99
C HIS A 356 10.56 -20.70 6.57
N SER A 357 10.74 -21.69 5.69
CA SER A 357 10.22 -21.62 4.31
C SER A 357 8.69 -21.47 4.25
N ALA A 358 7.96 -22.08 5.16
CA ALA A 358 6.50 -21.97 5.24
C ALA A 358 6.04 -20.71 6.00
N ASP A 359 6.86 -20.19 6.90
CA ASP A 359 6.49 -19.07 7.77
C ASP A 359 6.69 -17.72 7.09
N LEU A 360 7.81 -17.52 6.39
CA LEU A 360 8.17 -16.23 5.81
C LEU A 360 7.12 -15.66 4.85
N PRO A 361 6.51 -16.43 3.93
CA PRO A 361 5.42 -15.92 3.10
C PRO A 361 4.22 -15.42 3.91
N ARG A 362 3.85 -16.13 5.00
CA ARG A 362 2.76 -15.70 5.89
C ARG A 362 3.09 -14.41 6.62
N TRP A 363 4.32 -14.27 7.13
CA TRP A 363 4.77 -13.04 7.77
C TRP A 363 4.72 -11.83 6.83
N ILE A 364 5.16 -12.00 5.59
CA ILE A 364 5.10 -10.95 4.56
C ILE A 364 3.65 -10.57 4.26
N GLU A 365 2.75 -11.55 4.13
CA GLU A 365 1.32 -11.28 3.91
C GLU A 365 0.67 -10.54 5.08
N ALA A 366 1.02 -10.90 6.32
CA ALA A 366 0.53 -10.21 7.52
C ALA A 366 1.00 -8.74 7.57
N ILE A 367 2.28 -8.48 7.24
CA ILE A 367 2.81 -7.11 7.12
C ILE A 367 2.02 -6.33 6.07
N GLY A 368 1.80 -6.92 4.88
CA GLY A 368 1.05 -6.27 3.80
C GLY A 368 -0.39 -5.96 4.19
N ALA A 369 -1.05 -6.86 4.92
CA ALA A 369 -2.40 -6.63 5.40
C ALA A 369 -2.46 -5.49 6.42
N ILE A 370 -1.53 -5.45 7.38
CA ILE A 370 -1.46 -4.37 8.38
C ILE A 370 -1.12 -3.02 7.72
N ASP A 371 -0.26 -3.00 6.70
CA ASP A 371 0.05 -1.80 5.92
C ASP A 371 -1.20 -1.24 5.21
N ALA A 372 -2.00 -2.11 4.59
CA ALA A 372 -3.27 -1.75 3.98
C ALA A 372 -4.30 -1.26 5.01
N TYR A 373 -4.40 -1.91 6.17
CA TYR A 373 -5.22 -1.43 7.29
C TYR A 373 -4.78 -0.06 7.80
N CYS A 374 -3.47 0.17 7.98
CA CYS A 374 -2.91 1.47 8.37
C CYS A 374 -3.25 2.57 7.37
N SER A 375 -3.29 2.25 6.09
CA SER A 375 -3.69 3.17 5.02
C SER A 375 -5.14 3.60 5.18
N LEU A 376 -6.09 2.65 5.27
CA LEU A 376 -7.51 2.95 5.50
C LEU A 376 -7.76 3.61 6.85
N ALA A 377 -7.02 3.24 7.89
CA ALA A 377 -7.11 3.85 9.21
C ALA A 377 -6.61 5.32 9.20
N THR A 378 -5.62 5.65 8.36
CA THR A 378 -5.18 7.03 8.18
C THR A 378 -6.24 7.85 7.45
N PHE A 379 -6.89 7.27 6.44
CA PHE A 379 -8.04 7.88 5.78
C PHE A 379 -9.17 8.15 6.77
N SER A 380 -9.52 7.18 7.62
CA SER A 380 -10.52 7.35 8.68
C SER A 380 -10.16 8.46 9.67
N TYR A 381 -8.92 8.49 10.15
CA TYR A 381 -8.43 9.52 11.07
C TYR A 381 -8.53 10.93 10.48
N ASN A 382 -8.16 11.08 9.21
CA ASN A 382 -8.18 12.37 8.51
C ASN A 382 -9.59 12.88 8.19
N HIS A 383 -10.61 12.01 8.29
CA HIS A 383 -12.00 12.32 7.97
C HIS A 383 -12.92 12.02 9.16
N PRO A 384 -12.83 12.77 10.26
CA PRO A 384 -13.54 12.48 11.52
C PRO A 384 -15.07 12.70 11.43
N ASP A 385 -15.56 13.25 10.33
CA ASP A 385 -16.96 13.46 10.00
C ASP A 385 -17.54 12.35 9.11
N TYR A 386 -16.69 11.43 8.62
CA TYR A 386 -17.14 10.26 7.89
C TYR A 386 -17.67 9.20 8.87
N ILE A 387 -18.64 8.42 8.41
CA ILE A 387 -19.28 7.39 9.22
C ILE A 387 -18.93 6.00 8.71
N TYR A 388 -18.96 5.02 9.59
CA TYR A 388 -18.94 3.61 9.19
C TYR A 388 -20.38 3.17 8.90
N PRO A 389 -20.68 2.74 7.66
CA PRO A 389 -22.03 2.33 7.30
C PRO A 389 -22.46 1.09 8.05
N GLN A 390 -23.76 0.98 8.31
CA GLN A 390 -24.39 -0.23 8.83
C GLN A 390 -24.52 -1.24 7.69
N ILE A 391 -24.13 -2.49 7.93
CA ILE A 391 -24.22 -3.56 6.95
C ILE A 391 -25.40 -4.45 7.30
N THR A 392 -26.30 -4.67 6.33
CA THR A 392 -27.44 -5.58 6.50
C THR A 392 -27.19 -6.90 5.78
N SER A 393 -27.73 -7.99 6.33
CA SER A 393 -27.74 -9.32 5.71
C SER A 393 -29.10 -9.73 5.16
N GLN A 394 -30.10 -8.86 5.32
CA GLN A 394 -31.45 -9.09 4.76
C GLN A 394 -31.46 -8.78 3.26
N SER A 395 -32.64 -8.83 2.61
CA SER A 395 -32.76 -8.50 1.18
C SER A 395 -32.06 -7.19 0.81
N PHE A 396 -31.73 -6.99 -0.48
CA PHE A 396 -31.03 -5.80 -0.96
C PHE A 396 -31.62 -4.51 -0.38
N HIS A 397 -30.76 -3.71 0.21
CA HIS A 397 -31.06 -2.44 0.83
C HIS A 397 -29.89 -1.48 0.60
N LEU A 398 -30.18 -0.27 0.20
CA LEU A 398 -29.21 0.82 0.08
C LEU A 398 -29.89 2.12 0.44
N GLN A 399 -29.64 2.59 1.63
CA GLN A 399 -30.14 3.87 2.11
C GLN A 399 -28.99 4.75 2.55
N ALA A 400 -28.94 5.99 2.10
CA ALA A 400 -27.97 6.95 2.57
C ALA A 400 -28.51 8.37 2.54
N GLU A 401 -28.12 9.14 3.54
CA GLU A 401 -28.44 10.55 3.68
C GLU A 401 -27.20 11.40 3.48
N SER A 402 -27.32 12.46 2.68
CA SER A 402 -26.25 13.45 2.48
C SER A 402 -24.90 12.83 2.04
N LEU A 403 -24.93 12.01 0.98
CA LEU A 403 -23.72 11.45 0.36
C LEU A 403 -22.90 12.55 -0.31
N GLY A 404 -21.60 12.60 -0.03
CA GLY A 404 -20.61 13.44 -0.69
C GLY A 404 -19.56 12.62 -1.42
N HIS A 405 -18.97 13.16 -2.48
CA HIS A 405 -17.86 12.51 -3.18
C HIS A 405 -16.54 12.78 -2.45
N PRO A 406 -15.79 11.76 -1.98
CA PRO A 406 -14.59 11.96 -1.14
C PRO A 406 -13.51 12.86 -1.76
N LEU A 407 -13.41 12.90 -3.09
CA LEU A 407 -12.43 13.72 -3.82
C LEU A 407 -12.90 15.15 -4.11
N MET A 408 -14.12 15.51 -3.73
CA MET A 408 -14.63 16.87 -3.92
C MET A 408 -14.37 17.73 -2.68
N ASP A 409 -14.03 18.99 -2.91
CA ASP A 409 -13.91 19.98 -1.84
C ASP A 409 -15.21 20.03 -1.02
N ARG A 410 -15.08 19.89 0.29
CA ARG A 410 -16.20 19.84 1.24
C ARG A 410 -17.10 21.07 1.17
N ASN A 411 -16.54 22.24 0.85
CA ASN A 411 -17.27 23.49 0.77
C ASN A 411 -18.04 23.65 -0.55
N LYS A 412 -17.69 22.86 -1.57
CA LYS A 412 -18.29 22.92 -2.91
C LYS A 412 -19.19 21.74 -3.21
N CYS A 413 -19.04 20.63 -2.49
CA CYS A 413 -19.78 19.41 -2.73
C CYS A 413 -21.23 19.54 -2.29
N VAL A 414 -22.15 19.44 -3.23
CA VAL A 414 -23.58 19.30 -2.95
C VAL A 414 -23.89 17.84 -2.67
N ARG A 415 -24.41 17.56 -1.48
CA ARG A 415 -24.66 16.20 -1.01
C ARG A 415 -26.10 15.80 -1.24
N ASN A 416 -26.30 14.62 -1.79
CA ASN A 416 -27.62 14.06 -2.10
C ASN A 416 -27.82 12.71 -1.38
N GLY A 417 -29.07 12.30 -1.17
CA GLY A 417 -29.39 10.99 -0.58
C GLY A 417 -29.65 9.92 -1.64
N ILE A 418 -29.82 8.69 -1.19
CA ILE A 418 -30.32 7.56 -1.97
C ILE A 418 -31.18 6.69 -1.07
N ASP A 419 -32.25 6.09 -1.67
CA ASP A 419 -33.17 5.24 -0.95
C ASP A 419 -33.67 4.11 -1.86
N MET A 420 -33.25 2.86 -1.57
CA MET A 420 -33.59 1.62 -2.26
C MET A 420 -33.87 0.54 -1.20
N GLU A 421 -35.14 0.36 -0.84
CA GLU A 421 -35.52 -0.44 0.33
C GLU A 421 -35.83 -1.91 0.03
N LYS A 422 -35.87 -2.31 -1.23
CA LYS A 422 -36.32 -3.65 -1.64
C LYS A 422 -35.68 -4.13 -2.94
N ARG A 423 -35.99 -5.36 -3.31
CA ARG A 423 -35.56 -6.02 -4.54
C ARG A 423 -36.80 -6.58 -5.28
N PRO A 424 -36.92 -6.41 -6.61
CA PRO A 424 -36.09 -5.57 -7.46
C PRO A 424 -36.38 -4.07 -7.26
N PHE A 425 -35.36 -3.23 -7.52
CA PHE A 425 -35.56 -1.78 -7.44
C PHE A 425 -34.62 -1.02 -8.38
N PHE A 426 -35.19 -0.07 -9.15
CA PHE A 426 -34.38 0.80 -10.01
C PHE A 426 -34.70 2.28 -9.77
N ILE A 427 -33.61 3.08 -9.73
CA ILE A 427 -33.71 4.54 -9.74
C ILE A 427 -33.37 5.02 -11.15
N ILE A 428 -34.29 5.80 -11.76
CA ILE A 428 -34.09 6.44 -13.06
C ILE A 428 -33.83 7.92 -12.82
N ILE A 429 -32.69 8.41 -13.28
CA ILE A 429 -32.26 9.80 -13.09
C ILE A 429 -32.21 10.49 -14.43
N THR A 430 -33.07 11.51 -14.58
CA THR A 430 -33.15 12.33 -15.80
C THR A 430 -32.52 13.70 -15.60
N GLY A 431 -32.20 14.41 -16.66
CA GLY A 431 -31.66 15.77 -16.60
C GLY A 431 -30.71 16.10 -17.73
N ALA A 432 -30.40 17.38 -17.86
CA ALA A 432 -29.48 17.89 -18.88
C ALA A 432 -28.01 17.45 -18.64
N ASN A 433 -27.17 17.59 -19.68
CA ASN A 433 -25.72 17.47 -19.51
C ASN A 433 -25.21 18.55 -18.55
N MET A 434 -24.15 18.25 -17.82
CA MET A 434 -23.53 19.12 -16.79
C MET A 434 -24.39 19.34 -15.53
N ALA A 435 -25.61 18.79 -15.44
CA ALA A 435 -26.46 18.96 -14.27
C ALA A 435 -26.03 18.16 -13.03
N GLY A 436 -25.03 17.27 -13.14
CA GLY A 436 -24.46 16.53 -12.02
C GLY A 436 -24.80 15.03 -11.97
N LYS A 437 -25.54 14.47 -12.95
CA LYS A 437 -25.96 13.05 -12.98
C LYS A 437 -24.78 12.08 -12.82
N SER A 438 -23.78 12.15 -13.70
CA SER A 438 -22.62 11.24 -13.69
C SER A 438 -21.78 11.40 -12.42
N THR A 439 -21.66 12.62 -11.86
CA THR A 439 -21.00 12.88 -10.58
C THR A 439 -21.76 12.21 -9.44
N TYR A 440 -23.07 12.26 -9.44
CA TYR A 440 -23.91 11.58 -8.45
C TYR A 440 -23.77 10.06 -8.53
N LEU A 441 -23.81 9.47 -9.72
CA LEU A 441 -23.61 8.03 -9.91
C LEU A 441 -22.25 7.58 -9.36
N ARG A 442 -21.19 8.34 -9.64
CA ARG A 442 -19.86 8.06 -9.08
C ARG A 442 -19.83 8.25 -7.58
N THR A 443 -20.51 9.27 -7.04
CA THR A 443 -20.61 9.48 -5.59
C THR A 443 -21.22 8.26 -4.90
N VAL A 444 -22.32 7.74 -5.45
CA VAL A 444 -22.96 6.53 -4.92
C VAL A 444 -22.02 5.32 -5.05
N GLY A 445 -21.44 5.08 -6.24
CA GLY A 445 -20.56 3.95 -6.49
C GLY A 445 -19.31 3.93 -5.60
N VAL A 446 -18.67 5.10 -5.43
CA VAL A 446 -17.46 5.23 -4.59
C VAL A 446 -17.79 5.00 -3.11
N ASN A 447 -18.86 5.59 -2.58
CA ASN A 447 -19.23 5.36 -1.17
C ASN A 447 -19.71 3.92 -0.93
N TYR A 448 -20.41 3.33 -1.89
CA TYR A 448 -20.78 1.91 -1.83
C TYR A 448 -19.54 1.01 -1.80
N LEU A 449 -18.56 1.26 -2.66
CA LEU A 449 -17.29 0.54 -2.67
C LEU A 449 -16.53 0.72 -1.35
N LEU A 450 -16.43 1.96 -0.84
CA LEU A 450 -15.80 2.24 0.46
C LEU A 450 -16.49 1.46 1.58
N ALA A 451 -17.82 1.42 1.59
CA ALA A 451 -18.59 0.62 2.54
C ALA A 451 -18.24 -0.87 2.47
N CYS A 452 -18.21 -1.44 1.26
CA CYS A 452 -17.90 -2.86 1.04
C CYS A 452 -16.43 -3.23 1.32
N ILE A 453 -15.51 -2.28 1.28
CA ILE A 453 -14.12 -2.52 1.74
C ILE A 453 -13.91 -2.21 3.21
N GLY A 454 -14.98 -1.91 3.97
CA GLY A 454 -14.94 -1.62 5.40
C GLY A 454 -14.41 -0.24 5.76
N ALA A 455 -14.27 0.68 4.81
CA ALA A 455 -13.83 2.05 5.04
C ALA A 455 -14.99 2.96 5.47
N PRO A 456 -14.73 4.09 6.15
CA PRO A 456 -15.76 5.07 6.40
C PRO A 456 -16.18 5.79 5.12
N VAL A 457 -17.42 6.28 5.08
CA VAL A 457 -18.06 6.94 3.95
C VAL A 457 -18.45 8.36 4.29
N TRP A 458 -18.50 9.23 3.30
CA TRP A 458 -18.95 10.59 3.49
C TRP A 458 -20.47 10.69 3.39
N ALA A 459 -21.14 10.41 4.47
CA ALA A 459 -22.60 10.46 4.61
C ALA A 459 -23.01 10.91 6.00
N ALA A 460 -24.25 11.38 6.16
CA ALA A 460 -24.83 11.59 7.48
C ALA A 460 -25.32 10.27 8.10
N LYS A 461 -25.89 9.39 7.24
CA LYS A 461 -26.29 8.02 7.58
C LYS A 461 -26.12 7.15 6.34
N MET A 462 -25.71 5.89 6.51
CA MET A 462 -25.68 4.92 5.41
C MET A 462 -25.91 3.50 5.94
N GLU A 463 -26.77 2.79 5.24
CA GLU A 463 -27.07 1.37 5.46
C GLU A 463 -27.06 0.65 4.11
N ILE A 464 -26.35 -0.47 4.01
CA ILE A 464 -26.19 -1.22 2.76
C ILE A 464 -26.34 -2.72 2.94
N PHE A 465 -26.85 -3.39 1.90
CA PHE A 465 -26.63 -4.80 1.63
C PHE A 465 -25.41 -4.93 0.69
N PRO A 466 -24.39 -5.75 1.01
CA PRO A 466 -23.17 -5.85 0.20
C PRO A 466 -23.37 -6.80 -0.99
N ALA A 467 -23.86 -6.24 -2.10
CA ALA A 467 -23.95 -6.93 -3.40
C ALA A 467 -22.71 -6.61 -4.26
N ARG A 468 -22.48 -7.40 -5.29
CA ARG A 468 -21.39 -7.16 -6.24
C ARG A 468 -21.68 -5.90 -7.08
N LEU A 469 -20.76 -4.94 -7.02
CA LEU A 469 -20.86 -3.69 -7.76
C LEU A 469 -20.50 -3.91 -9.24
N VAL A 470 -21.35 -3.42 -10.14
CA VAL A 470 -21.09 -3.41 -11.59
C VAL A 470 -21.50 -2.05 -12.14
N THR A 471 -20.63 -1.42 -12.93
CA THR A 471 -20.88 -0.12 -13.51
C THR A 471 -20.75 -0.14 -15.03
N SER A 472 -21.42 0.77 -15.71
CA SER A 472 -21.20 1.14 -17.11
C SER A 472 -21.41 2.65 -17.24
N LEU A 473 -20.35 3.41 -16.86
CA LEU A 473 -20.37 4.88 -16.82
C LEU A 473 -19.51 5.48 -17.93
N ARG A 474 -18.48 4.76 -18.34
CA ARG A 474 -17.58 5.14 -19.43
C ARG A 474 -17.57 4.03 -20.46
N THR A 475 -17.51 4.43 -21.69
CA THR A 475 -17.25 3.55 -22.80
C THR A 475 -15.93 4.02 -23.40
N SER A 476 -14.94 3.16 -23.43
CA SER A 476 -13.66 3.42 -24.08
C SER A 476 -13.70 2.88 -25.51
N ASP A 477 -13.35 3.70 -26.49
CA ASP A 477 -12.99 3.21 -27.82
C ASP A 477 -11.68 2.44 -27.71
N SER A 478 -11.70 1.15 -28.05
CA SER A 478 -10.47 0.39 -28.26
C SER A 478 -10.16 0.39 -29.75
N LEU A 479 -9.31 1.31 -30.17
CA LEU A 479 -8.76 1.31 -31.55
C LEU A 479 -7.93 0.06 -31.85
N THR A 480 -7.48 -0.64 -30.79
CA THR A 480 -6.66 -1.85 -30.91
C THR A 480 -7.47 -3.09 -31.23
N ASP A 481 -8.73 -3.18 -30.82
CA ASP A 481 -9.54 -4.41 -30.96
C ASP A 481 -10.54 -4.35 -32.13
N ASN A 482 -10.52 -3.28 -32.96
CA ASN A 482 -11.46 -3.05 -34.07
C ASN A 482 -12.93 -3.21 -33.67
N GLU A 483 -13.26 -3.04 -32.39
CA GLU A 483 -14.63 -3.12 -31.90
C GLU A 483 -15.27 -1.74 -31.88
N SER A 484 -16.49 -1.64 -32.43
CA SER A 484 -17.25 -0.41 -32.32
C SER A 484 -17.66 -0.17 -30.86
N TYR A 485 -17.67 1.11 -30.46
CA TYR A 485 -18.17 1.58 -29.18
C TYR A 485 -19.48 0.90 -28.73
N PHE A 486 -20.42 0.77 -29.65
CA PHE A 486 -21.72 0.12 -29.41
C PHE A 486 -21.57 -1.37 -29.05
N PHE A 487 -20.65 -2.08 -29.71
CA PHE A 487 -20.45 -3.51 -29.46
C PHE A 487 -19.80 -3.78 -28.10
N ALA A 488 -18.84 -2.94 -27.69
CA ALA A 488 -18.23 -3.01 -26.36
C ALA A 488 -19.29 -2.78 -25.25
N GLU A 489 -20.19 -1.82 -25.46
CA GLU A 489 -21.32 -1.56 -24.55
C GLU A 489 -22.27 -2.76 -24.45
N LEU A 490 -22.62 -3.37 -25.58
CA LEU A 490 -23.47 -4.56 -25.61
C LEU A 490 -22.81 -5.76 -24.89
N LYS A 491 -21.49 -5.95 -25.05
CA LYS A 491 -20.76 -6.98 -24.30
C LYS A 491 -20.86 -6.74 -22.78
N ARG A 492 -20.73 -5.48 -22.35
CA ARG A 492 -20.85 -5.10 -20.93
C ARG A 492 -22.24 -5.40 -20.38
N LEU A 493 -23.29 -5.00 -21.13
CA LEU A 493 -24.67 -5.28 -20.75
C LEU A 493 -24.96 -6.80 -20.73
N LYS A 494 -24.44 -7.54 -21.71
CA LYS A 494 -24.53 -9.00 -21.73
C LYS A 494 -23.88 -9.63 -20.52
N LEU A 495 -22.67 -9.18 -20.12
CA LEU A 495 -21.98 -9.67 -18.93
C LEU A 495 -22.84 -9.48 -17.67
N ILE A 496 -23.50 -8.32 -17.52
CA ILE A 496 -24.44 -8.06 -16.41
C ILE A 496 -25.58 -9.08 -16.43
N ILE A 497 -26.22 -9.30 -17.59
CA ILE A 497 -27.31 -10.25 -17.73
C ILE A 497 -26.85 -11.68 -17.42
N ASP A 498 -25.68 -12.08 -17.89
CA ASP A 498 -25.16 -13.43 -17.66
C ASP A 498 -24.88 -13.67 -16.16
N LYS A 499 -24.37 -12.67 -15.45
CA LYS A 499 -24.17 -12.71 -13.97
C LYS A 499 -25.50 -12.81 -13.21
N LEU A 500 -26.51 -12.01 -13.60
CA LEU A 500 -27.84 -12.10 -13.00
C LEU A 500 -28.47 -13.47 -13.22
N LYS A 501 -28.31 -14.07 -14.44
CA LYS A 501 -28.77 -15.43 -14.73
C LYS A 501 -28.04 -16.50 -13.91
N ALA A 502 -26.79 -16.25 -13.55
CA ALA A 502 -26.02 -17.09 -12.65
C ALA A 502 -26.46 -16.97 -11.17
N GLY A 503 -27.38 -16.08 -10.85
CA GLY A 503 -27.90 -15.88 -9.49
C GLY A 503 -27.00 -14.98 -8.64
N GLU A 504 -26.08 -14.21 -9.24
CA GLU A 504 -25.25 -13.25 -8.49
C GLU A 504 -26.09 -12.04 -8.05
N ASP A 505 -25.92 -11.61 -6.82
CA ASP A 505 -26.50 -10.37 -6.30
C ASP A 505 -25.70 -9.18 -6.81
N LEU A 506 -26.31 -8.36 -7.69
CA LEU A 506 -25.66 -7.21 -8.30
C LEU A 506 -26.26 -5.89 -7.84
N PHE A 507 -25.39 -4.89 -7.63
CA PHE A 507 -25.75 -3.48 -7.63
C PHE A 507 -25.24 -2.83 -8.91
N ILE A 508 -26.16 -2.37 -9.76
CA ILE A 508 -25.88 -1.93 -11.14
C ILE A 508 -25.94 -0.42 -11.22
N ILE A 509 -24.90 0.22 -11.77
CA ILE A 509 -24.88 1.67 -12.01
C ILE A 509 -24.59 1.94 -13.49
N LEU A 510 -25.53 2.57 -14.17
CA LEU A 510 -25.50 2.82 -15.62
C LEU A 510 -25.57 4.31 -15.93
N ASP A 511 -24.80 4.78 -16.92
CA ASP A 511 -24.89 6.16 -17.42
C ASP A 511 -25.07 6.15 -18.94
N GLU A 512 -26.27 6.56 -19.39
CA GLU A 512 -26.65 6.62 -20.80
C GLU A 512 -26.34 5.36 -21.61
N ILE A 513 -27.15 4.34 -21.48
CA ILE A 513 -26.98 3.09 -22.22
C ILE A 513 -27.37 3.25 -23.71
N LEU A 514 -26.76 2.40 -24.56
CA LEU A 514 -27.02 2.28 -26.01
C LEU A 514 -26.71 3.59 -26.77
N LYS A 515 -25.59 4.24 -26.47
CA LYS A 515 -25.19 5.51 -27.09
C LYS A 515 -24.86 5.39 -28.58
N GLY A 516 -24.44 4.24 -29.04
CA GLY A 516 -23.93 4.01 -30.41
C GLY A 516 -24.98 3.66 -31.46
N THR A 517 -26.29 3.82 -31.17
CA THR A 517 -27.38 3.51 -32.12
C THR A 517 -28.32 4.68 -32.35
N ASN A 518 -29.28 4.54 -33.26
CA ASN A 518 -30.28 5.58 -33.51
C ASN A 518 -31.23 5.76 -32.31
N SER A 519 -31.88 6.92 -32.22
CA SER A 519 -32.71 7.30 -31.06
C SER A 519 -33.87 6.36 -30.79
N MET A 520 -34.51 5.80 -31.85
CA MET A 520 -35.64 4.88 -31.72
C MET A 520 -35.20 3.53 -31.12
N ASP A 521 -34.09 2.97 -31.62
CA ASP A 521 -33.55 1.70 -31.13
C ASP A 521 -32.96 1.85 -29.71
N LYS A 522 -32.30 2.99 -29.43
CA LYS A 522 -31.82 3.33 -28.07
C LYS A 522 -33.02 3.31 -27.10
N GLN A 523 -34.08 3.98 -27.41
CA GLN A 523 -35.28 4.10 -26.57
C GLN A 523 -35.92 2.74 -26.31
N LYS A 524 -36.25 1.99 -27.39
CA LYS A 524 -36.85 0.65 -27.27
C LYS A 524 -35.96 -0.32 -26.54
N GLY A 525 -34.66 -0.30 -26.83
CA GLY A 525 -33.66 -1.16 -26.21
C GLY A 525 -33.49 -0.87 -24.71
N SER A 526 -33.37 0.40 -24.33
CA SER A 526 -33.26 0.81 -22.92
C SER A 526 -34.48 0.41 -22.10
N PHE A 527 -35.68 0.62 -22.68
CA PHE A 527 -36.93 0.25 -22.05
C PHE A 527 -37.07 -1.27 -21.85
N ALA A 528 -36.73 -2.06 -22.87
CA ALA A 528 -36.71 -3.52 -22.79
C ALA A 528 -35.70 -4.04 -21.80
N LEU A 529 -34.50 -3.44 -21.76
CA LEU A 529 -33.41 -3.83 -20.84
C LEU A 529 -33.79 -3.62 -19.36
N ILE A 530 -34.36 -2.46 -19.01
CA ILE A 530 -34.80 -2.22 -17.63
C ILE A 530 -35.93 -3.18 -17.25
N LYS A 531 -36.91 -3.47 -18.15
CA LYS A 531 -37.93 -4.50 -17.90
C LYS A 531 -37.30 -5.88 -17.67
N GLN A 532 -36.29 -6.23 -18.44
CA GLN A 532 -35.56 -7.48 -18.26
C GLN A 532 -34.83 -7.52 -16.89
N PHE A 533 -34.16 -6.44 -16.49
CA PHE A 533 -33.54 -6.35 -15.17
C PHE A 533 -34.57 -6.50 -14.04
N MET A 534 -35.75 -5.87 -14.18
CA MET A 534 -36.83 -6.03 -13.22
C MET A 534 -37.32 -7.47 -13.12
N SER A 535 -37.40 -8.19 -14.24
CA SER A 535 -37.82 -9.61 -14.27
C SER A 535 -36.76 -10.57 -13.72
N MET A 536 -35.50 -10.09 -13.55
CA MET A 536 -34.37 -10.84 -13.01
C MET A 536 -34.00 -10.41 -11.57
N ASP A 537 -34.91 -9.73 -10.89
CA ASP A 537 -34.74 -9.22 -9.53
C ASP A 537 -33.49 -8.36 -9.34
N ALA A 538 -33.10 -7.58 -10.32
CA ALA A 538 -31.93 -6.73 -10.27
C ALA A 538 -32.19 -5.41 -9.53
N ASN A 539 -31.11 -4.82 -8.97
CA ASN A 539 -31.14 -3.51 -8.34
C ASN A 539 -30.13 -2.59 -9.01
N GLY A 540 -30.53 -1.35 -9.26
CA GLY A 540 -29.61 -0.43 -9.91
C GLY A 540 -30.10 1.01 -10.02
N ILE A 541 -29.20 1.82 -10.58
CA ILE A 541 -29.42 3.22 -10.91
C ILE A 541 -29.06 3.42 -12.37
N ILE A 542 -29.88 4.13 -13.08
CA ILE A 542 -29.60 4.55 -14.46
C ILE A 542 -29.77 6.06 -14.61
N ALA A 543 -28.75 6.74 -15.12
CA ALA A 543 -28.88 8.10 -15.60
C ALA A 543 -29.17 8.10 -17.11
N THR A 544 -30.06 8.96 -17.55
CA THR A 544 -30.47 9.04 -18.97
C THR A 544 -30.95 10.43 -19.35
N HIS A 545 -30.85 10.75 -20.64
CA HIS A 545 -31.53 11.90 -21.24
C HIS A 545 -32.88 11.53 -21.84
N ASP A 546 -33.22 10.24 -21.90
CA ASP A 546 -34.52 9.78 -22.42
C ASP A 546 -35.57 9.89 -21.32
N LEU A 547 -36.43 10.89 -21.47
CA LEU A 547 -37.51 11.17 -20.53
C LEU A 547 -38.58 10.07 -20.54
N LEU A 548 -38.76 9.34 -21.68
CA LEU A 548 -39.72 8.25 -21.77
C LEU A 548 -39.34 7.05 -20.89
N LEU A 549 -38.07 6.88 -20.56
CA LEU A 549 -37.68 5.83 -19.62
C LEU A 549 -38.34 6.04 -18.24
N GLY A 550 -38.61 7.30 -17.88
CA GLY A 550 -39.33 7.65 -16.66
C GLY A 550 -40.76 7.10 -16.59
N THR A 551 -41.42 6.81 -17.74
CA THR A 551 -42.77 6.21 -17.75
C THR A 551 -42.81 4.76 -17.27
N LEU A 552 -41.63 4.10 -17.08
CA LEU A 552 -41.59 2.78 -16.49
C LEU A 552 -42.10 2.73 -15.04
N ILE A 553 -42.21 3.86 -14.36
CA ILE A 553 -42.82 3.95 -13.04
C ILE A 553 -44.31 3.52 -13.09
N ASP A 554 -45.01 3.75 -14.19
CA ASP A 554 -46.43 3.38 -14.38
C ASP A 554 -46.58 1.84 -14.43
N ALA A 555 -45.58 1.14 -14.98
CA ALA A 555 -45.55 -0.31 -15.03
C ALA A 555 -45.05 -0.96 -13.73
N PHE A 556 -44.18 -0.26 -12.97
CA PHE A 556 -43.54 -0.76 -11.74
C PHE A 556 -43.60 0.29 -10.63
N PRO A 557 -44.78 0.72 -10.16
CA PRO A 557 -44.93 1.90 -9.29
C PRO A 557 -44.29 1.71 -7.91
N GLN A 558 -44.07 0.47 -7.49
CA GLN A 558 -43.44 0.17 -6.20
C GLN A 558 -41.93 -0.10 -6.30
N ASN A 559 -41.41 -0.29 -7.51
CA ASN A 559 -40.05 -0.80 -7.73
C ASN A 559 -39.21 0.17 -8.57
N ILE A 560 -39.79 1.22 -9.10
CA ILE A 560 -39.10 2.28 -9.84
C ILE A 560 -39.38 3.62 -9.18
N ARG A 561 -38.33 4.42 -8.98
CA ARG A 561 -38.41 5.83 -8.59
C ARG A 561 -37.70 6.70 -9.60
N ASN A 562 -38.32 7.82 -9.92
CA ASN A 562 -37.76 8.82 -10.83
C ASN A 562 -37.20 9.98 -10.04
N TYR A 563 -35.98 10.38 -10.40
CA TYR A 563 -35.35 11.60 -9.91
C TYR A 563 -34.81 12.42 -11.08
N CYS A 564 -34.57 13.70 -10.85
CA CYS A 564 -33.97 14.57 -11.85
C CYS A 564 -32.95 15.53 -11.27
N PHE A 565 -32.03 15.94 -12.14
CA PHE A 565 -31.16 17.09 -11.94
C PHE A 565 -31.55 18.15 -12.95
N GLU A 566 -31.98 19.29 -12.47
CA GLU A 566 -32.46 20.42 -13.30
C GLU A 566 -31.49 21.58 -13.22
N ALA A 567 -31.45 22.35 -14.30
CA ALA A 567 -30.80 23.64 -14.33
C ALA A 567 -31.87 24.72 -14.20
N ASP A 568 -31.63 25.69 -13.36
CA ASP A 568 -32.47 26.86 -13.18
C ASP A 568 -31.97 28.01 -14.06
N ILE A 569 -32.88 28.70 -14.76
CA ILE A 569 -32.54 29.89 -15.55
C ILE A 569 -32.88 31.12 -14.69
N THR A 570 -31.87 31.78 -14.19
CA THR A 570 -32.01 33.00 -13.37
C THR A 570 -31.28 34.14 -14.05
N ASN A 571 -31.92 35.28 -14.26
CA ASN A 571 -31.34 36.46 -14.90
C ASN A 571 -30.64 36.19 -16.25
N ASN A 572 -31.23 35.34 -17.08
CA ASN A 572 -30.67 34.90 -18.37
C ASN A 572 -29.33 34.14 -18.23
N GLU A 573 -29.08 33.56 -17.06
CA GLU A 573 -27.95 32.67 -16.78
C GLU A 573 -28.43 31.28 -16.37
N LEU A 574 -27.74 30.26 -16.89
CA LEU A 574 -27.98 28.88 -16.53
C LEU A 574 -27.19 28.58 -15.25
N THR A 575 -27.89 28.23 -14.19
CA THR A 575 -27.32 27.84 -12.90
C THR A 575 -27.72 26.42 -12.58
N PHE A 576 -26.79 25.68 -11.95
CA PHE A 576 -27.02 24.31 -11.54
C PHE A 576 -26.98 24.22 -10.02
N SER A 577 -28.10 23.80 -9.43
CA SER A 577 -28.19 23.57 -7.98
C SER A 577 -27.44 22.29 -7.55
N TYR A 578 -27.23 21.35 -8.48
CA TYR A 578 -26.71 20.00 -8.23
C TYR A 578 -27.51 19.21 -7.17
N GLN A 579 -28.71 19.65 -6.86
CA GLN A 579 -29.64 19.00 -5.94
C GLN A 579 -30.55 18.05 -6.71
N MET A 580 -30.63 16.80 -6.26
CA MET A 580 -31.56 15.81 -6.81
C MET A 580 -33.00 16.13 -6.37
N ARG A 581 -33.91 16.13 -7.32
CA ARG A 581 -35.34 16.37 -7.11
C ARG A 581 -36.13 15.13 -7.52
N SER A 582 -37.29 14.88 -6.89
CA SER A 582 -38.17 13.79 -7.28
C SER A 582 -38.90 14.12 -8.59
N GLY A 583 -39.06 13.13 -9.46
CA GLY A 583 -39.75 13.27 -10.74
C GLY A 583 -38.82 13.20 -11.95
N VAL A 584 -39.36 13.53 -13.12
CA VAL A 584 -38.65 13.54 -14.41
C VAL A 584 -38.35 15.00 -14.80
N ALA A 585 -37.16 15.23 -15.36
CA ALA A 585 -36.72 16.57 -15.76
C ALA A 585 -37.70 17.19 -16.81
N GLN A 586 -38.04 18.45 -16.58
CA GLN A 586 -38.97 19.17 -17.49
C GLN A 586 -38.21 20.03 -18.51
N ASN A 587 -37.02 20.50 -18.20
CA ASN A 587 -36.25 21.44 -19.01
C ASN A 587 -34.97 20.80 -19.58
N MET A 588 -34.90 20.73 -20.92
CA MET A 588 -33.69 20.34 -21.66
C MET A 588 -33.01 21.61 -22.18
N ASN A 589 -32.02 22.11 -21.46
CA ASN A 589 -31.45 23.46 -21.65
C ASN A 589 -30.41 23.59 -22.78
N ALA A 590 -30.27 22.60 -23.65
CA ALA A 590 -29.30 22.62 -24.75
C ALA A 590 -29.55 23.79 -25.72
N CYS A 591 -30.82 24.05 -26.11
CA CYS A 591 -31.20 25.16 -27.00
C CYS A 591 -30.88 26.52 -26.37
N PHE A 592 -31.09 26.67 -25.07
CA PHE A 592 -30.74 27.90 -24.35
C PHE A 592 -29.23 28.18 -24.38
N LEU A 593 -28.39 27.15 -24.14
CA LEU A 593 -26.94 27.28 -24.21
C LEU A 593 -26.48 27.61 -25.64
N MET A 594 -27.00 26.96 -26.65
CA MET A 594 -26.70 27.24 -28.05
C MET A 594 -27.04 28.70 -28.41
N LYS A 595 -28.19 29.18 -27.99
CA LYS A 595 -28.62 30.59 -28.21
C LYS A 595 -27.66 31.55 -27.48
N LYS A 596 -27.29 31.26 -26.24
CA LYS A 596 -26.34 32.09 -25.45
C LYS A 596 -24.94 32.13 -26.05
N MET A 597 -24.49 31.04 -26.66
CA MET A 597 -23.17 30.95 -27.34
C MET A 597 -23.20 31.53 -28.77
N GLY A 598 -24.32 32.08 -29.22
CA GLY A 598 -24.42 32.65 -30.58
C GLY A 598 -24.52 31.60 -31.69
N ILE A 599 -24.81 30.35 -31.34
CA ILE A 599 -25.06 29.29 -32.32
C ILE A 599 -26.51 29.45 -32.78
N ALA A 600 -26.72 29.48 -34.10
CA ALA A 600 -28.07 29.67 -34.68
C ALA A 600 -29.04 28.60 -34.17
N VAL A 601 -30.13 29.03 -33.51
CA VAL A 601 -31.23 28.19 -33.07
C VAL A 601 -32.44 28.58 -33.90
N ILE A 602 -33.02 27.62 -34.59
CA ILE A 602 -34.31 27.81 -35.28
C ILE A 602 -35.39 27.81 -34.18
N ASP A 603 -36.00 28.97 -33.94
CA ASP A 603 -37.15 29.05 -33.05
C ASP A 603 -38.30 28.27 -33.73
N GLY A 604 -38.66 27.12 -33.14
CA GLY A 604 -39.79 26.30 -33.56
C GLY A 604 -41.11 26.77 -32.97
#